data_fbdf19ace6dff669049d17ced212588f
#
_entry.id   fbdf19ace6dff669049d17ced212588f
#
_cell.length_a   1.000
_cell.length_b   1.000
_cell.length_c   1.000
_cell.angle_alpha   90.00
_cell.angle_beta   90.00
_cell.angle_gamma   90.00
#
_symmetry.space_group_name_H-M   'P 1'
#
loop_
_entity.id
_entity.type
_entity.pdbx_description
1 polymer ?
#
loop_
_entity_poly.entity_id
_entity_poly.type
_entity_poly.pdbx_seq_one_letter_code
_entity_poly.pdbx_strand_id
1 'polypeptide(L)'
;RDLVRSRGLGDVYKRQAVLFVEYGDRVVIEDGSFDEAVNEGVRRAYIDGYLRKSVVNDPVFDRINTKDNTPAIIHTKIVSGNQIKITAGGKGFGSENMSQIKMLTPSKGIEGVKQFILDTVFQAGPNPCPPMVVGVGIGGTFERAAQLAKKATFRPIDSKNEDERYAQLEDELLTEINKMGFGPAGLGGNTTAIGVNIETSPTHIAGMPVAVNICCHAARHASATI
;
A
#
# COMPACT_ATOMS: atom_id res chain seq x y z
N ARG A 1 26.36 -11.38 7.01
CA ARG A 1 25.77 -12.66 6.52
C ARG A 1 24.30 -12.52 6.11
N ASP A 2 23.56 -11.55 6.66
CA ASP A 2 22.12 -11.37 6.38
C ASP A 2 21.82 -10.57 5.11
N LEU A 3 22.76 -9.81 4.60
CA LEU A 3 22.57 -8.95 3.42
C LEU A 3 22.39 -9.72 2.10
N VAL A 4 23.00 -10.88 1.96
CA VAL A 4 22.94 -11.67 0.72
C VAL A 4 21.69 -12.56 0.68
N ARG A 5 21.19 -12.99 1.84
CA ARG A 5 19.93 -13.76 1.94
C ARG A 5 18.68 -12.89 1.86
N SER A 6 18.79 -11.58 2.04
CA SER A 6 17.64 -10.68 2.09
C SER A 6 17.11 -10.24 0.73
N ARG A 7 17.85 -10.40 -0.35
CA ARG A 7 17.46 -9.90 -1.68
C ARG A 7 16.44 -10.75 -2.45
N GLY A 8 16.19 -11.98 -2.05
CA GLY A 8 15.16 -12.83 -2.68
C GLY A 8 13.99 -13.15 -1.77
N LEU A 9 14.27 -13.66 -0.58
CA LEU A 9 13.24 -14.04 0.40
C LEU A 9 13.14 -13.03 1.57
N GLY A 10 14.18 -12.22 1.82
CA GLY A 10 14.25 -11.33 2.97
C GLY A 10 13.28 -10.16 2.94
N ASP A 11 12.88 -9.67 1.78
CA ASP A 11 11.88 -8.60 1.66
C ASP A 11 10.47 -9.07 2.03
N VAL A 12 10.18 -10.34 1.85
CA VAL A 12 8.91 -10.95 2.27
C VAL A 12 8.74 -10.88 3.80
N TYR A 13 9.85 -10.80 4.54
CA TYR A 13 9.85 -10.85 6.00
C TYR A 13 9.99 -9.49 6.71
N LYS A 14 10.33 -8.40 5.99
CA LYS A 14 10.46 -7.04 6.55
C LYS A 14 9.19 -6.24 6.35
N ARG A 15 8.05 -6.70 6.87
CA ARG A 15 6.75 -6.11 6.58
C ARG A 15 5.97 -5.83 7.84
N GLN A 16 5.16 -4.78 7.79
CA GLN A 16 4.09 -4.54 8.74
C GLN A 16 2.76 -5.02 8.13
N ALA A 17 1.92 -5.65 8.93
CA ALA A 17 0.58 -6.05 8.52
C ALA A 17 -0.30 -4.81 8.31
N VAL A 18 -0.95 -4.76 7.16
CA VAL A 18 -1.95 -3.74 6.82
C VAL A 18 -3.24 -4.47 6.46
N LEU A 19 -4.35 -4.05 7.07
CA LEU A 19 -5.64 -4.63 6.86
C LEU A 19 -6.64 -3.58 6.41
N PHE A 20 -7.42 -3.92 5.40
CA PHE A 20 -8.63 -3.20 5.02
C PHE A 20 -9.83 -4.06 5.41
N VAL A 21 -10.69 -3.51 6.26
CA VAL A 21 -11.83 -4.21 6.87
C VAL A 21 -13.13 -3.54 6.47
N GLU A 22 -14.02 -4.29 5.83
CA GLU A 22 -15.41 -3.93 5.68
C GLU A 22 -16.17 -4.60 6.82
N TYR A 23 -16.62 -3.79 7.78
CA TYR A 23 -17.27 -4.24 9.01
C TYR A 23 -18.78 -4.02 8.90
N GLY A 24 -19.54 -5.10 8.94
CA GLY A 24 -20.99 -5.06 8.89
C GLY A 24 -21.61 -4.37 10.10
N ASP A 25 -22.54 -3.46 9.90
CA ASP A 25 -23.20 -2.67 10.94
C ASP A 25 -24.04 -3.50 11.95
N ARG A 26 -24.30 -4.78 11.63
CA ARG A 26 -25.01 -5.74 12.48
C ARG A 26 -24.11 -6.80 13.09
N VAL A 27 -22.80 -6.68 12.94
CA VAL A 27 -21.85 -7.58 13.59
C VAL A 27 -21.76 -7.23 15.07
N VAL A 28 -21.80 -8.23 15.93
CA VAL A 28 -21.60 -8.11 17.37
C VAL A 28 -20.35 -8.90 17.75
N ILE A 29 -19.48 -8.27 18.52
CA ILE A 29 -18.34 -8.94 19.16
C ILE A 29 -18.71 -9.18 20.60
N GLU A 30 -18.78 -10.45 21.02
CA GLU A 30 -19.25 -10.82 22.35
C GLU A 30 -18.20 -10.55 23.43
N ASP A 31 -16.91 -10.87 23.13
CA ASP A 31 -15.81 -10.70 24.08
C ASP A 31 -14.62 -9.97 23.47
N GLY A 32 -14.10 -8.98 24.20
CA GLY A 32 -12.92 -8.21 23.80
C GLY A 32 -13.19 -7.14 22.74
N SER A 33 -12.13 -6.72 22.06
CA SER A 33 -12.23 -5.73 20.98
C SER A 33 -11.81 -6.33 19.64
N PHE A 34 -12.35 -5.75 18.56
CA PHE A 34 -11.97 -6.14 17.20
C PHE A 34 -10.47 -5.97 16.95
N ASP A 35 -9.90 -4.86 17.43
CA ASP A 35 -8.48 -4.57 17.25
C ASP A 35 -7.59 -5.57 17.99
N GLU A 36 -7.98 -6.01 19.18
CA GLU A 36 -7.25 -7.06 19.92
C GLU A 36 -7.30 -8.40 19.19
N ALA A 37 -8.47 -8.79 18.68
CA ALA A 37 -8.63 -10.04 17.93
C ALA A 37 -7.78 -10.02 16.64
N VAL A 38 -7.76 -8.90 15.90
CA VAL A 38 -6.93 -8.74 14.71
C VAL A 38 -5.45 -8.80 15.06
N ASN A 39 -5.01 -8.11 16.10
CA ASN A 39 -3.60 -8.11 16.51
C ASN A 39 -3.16 -9.48 17.03
N GLU A 40 -4.02 -10.23 17.69
CA GLU A 40 -3.73 -11.63 18.06
C GLU A 40 -3.58 -12.52 16.82
N GLY A 41 -4.45 -12.37 15.82
CA GLY A 41 -4.31 -13.06 14.54
C GLY A 41 -3.00 -12.74 13.83
N VAL A 42 -2.60 -11.47 13.82
CA VAL A 42 -1.32 -11.03 13.24
C VAL A 42 -0.14 -11.60 14.01
N ARG A 43 -0.17 -11.56 15.34
CA ARG A 43 0.86 -12.16 16.22
C ARG A 43 1.08 -13.63 15.88
N ARG A 44 0.00 -14.41 15.84
CA ARG A 44 0.06 -15.83 15.48
C ARG A 44 0.63 -16.04 14.08
N ALA A 45 0.14 -15.31 13.09
CA ALA A 45 0.63 -15.42 11.72
C ALA A 45 2.15 -15.17 11.60
N TYR A 46 2.66 -14.18 12.34
CA TYR A 46 4.10 -13.88 12.35
C TYR A 46 4.95 -14.86 13.16
N ILE A 47 4.39 -15.46 14.20
CA ILE A 47 5.08 -16.48 15.02
C ILE A 47 5.09 -17.82 14.27
N ASP A 48 3.92 -18.32 13.88
CA ASP A 48 3.74 -19.64 13.27
C ASP A 48 4.33 -19.71 11.86
N GLY A 49 4.24 -18.57 11.11
CA GLY A 49 4.85 -18.43 9.79
C GLY A 49 6.36 -18.15 9.81
N TYR A 50 6.99 -18.09 10.98
CA TYR A 50 8.41 -17.73 11.14
C TYR A 50 8.80 -16.44 10.43
N LEU A 51 7.85 -15.49 10.33
CA LEU A 51 8.07 -14.24 9.63
C LEU A 51 8.92 -13.28 10.46
N ARG A 52 9.66 -12.41 9.78
CA ARG A 52 10.49 -11.40 10.45
C ARG A 52 9.62 -10.35 11.15
N LYS A 53 9.85 -10.16 12.45
CA LYS A 53 9.23 -9.15 13.28
C LYS A 53 10.09 -7.88 13.19
N SER A 54 9.51 -6.77 12.72
CA SER A 54 10.24 -5.52 12.43
C SER A 54 9.57 -4.27 13.02
N VAL A 55 8.43 -4.43 13.70
CA VAL A 55 7.74 -3.32 14.37
C VAL A 55 8.46 -2.97 15.65
N VAL A 56 8.57 -1.68 15.94
CA VAL A 56 9.13 -1.13 17.17
C VAL A 56 8.05 -0.37 17.92
N ASN A 57 8.09 -0.41 19.24
CA ASN A 57 7.09 0.19 20.13
C ASN A 57 7.11 1.72 20.10
N ASP A 58 8.29 2.32 19.94
CA ASP A 58 8.48 3.76 19.83
C ASP A 58 9.26 4.08 18.55
N PRO A 59 8.80 5.04 17.73
CA PRO A 59 9.41 5.31 16.44
C PRO A 59 10.67 6.17 16.53
N VAL A 60 10.92 6.89 17.63
CA VAL A 60 11.98 7.91 17.73
C VAL A 60 13.03 7.57 18.78
N PHE A 61 12.61 7.30 20.02
CA PHE A 61 13.52 7.21 21.16
C PHE A 61 14.05 5.79 21.41
N ASP A 62 13.23 4.93 22.01
CA ASP A 62 13.68 3.61 22.44
C ASP A 62 13.80 2.59 21.32
N ARG A 63 12.91 2.63 20.37
CA ARG A 63 12.85 1.75 19.18
C ARG A 63 12.97 0.25 19.50
N ILE A 64 12.42 -0.17 20.63
CA ILE A 64 12.45 -1.57 21.08
C ILE A 64 11.50 -2.41 20.19
N ASN A 65 11.99 -3.51 19.65
CA ASN A 65 11.20 -4.41 18.81
C ASN A 65 10.08 -5.08 19.62
N THR A 66 8.86 -5.09 19.09
CA THR A 66 7.67 -5.68 19.72
C THR A 66 7.73 -7.22 19.81
N LYS A 67 8.60 -7.86 19.04
CA LYS A 67 8.87 -9.30 18.93
C LYS A 67 7.73 -10.14 18.33
N ASP A 68 6.59 -9.56 18.08
CA ASP A 68 5.40 -10.21 17.49
C ASP A 68 4.86 -9.51 16.23
N ASN A 69 5.48 -8.40 15.86
CA ASN A 69 5.14 -7.56 14.71
C ASN A 69 3.77 -6.87 14.81
N THR A 70 3.26 -6.69 16.00
CA THR A 70 2.06 -5.88 16.29
C THR A 70 2.47 -4.46 16.78
N PRO A 71 1.56 -3.48 16.69
CA PRO A 71 0.23 -3.56 16.12
C PRO A 71 0.22 -3.59 14.59
N ALA A 72 -0.85 -4.16 14.04
CA ALA A 72 -1.19 -4.01 12.63
C ALA A 72 -1.73 -2.61 12.33
N ILE A 73 -1.66 -2.20 11.07
CA ILE A 73 -2.37 -1.02 10.57
C ILE A 73 -3.75 -1.46 10.09
N ILE A 74 -4.80 -1.02 10.77
CA ILE A 74 -6.18 -1.43 10.48
C ILE A 74 -6.96 -0.23 9.94
N HIS A 75 -7.51 -0.39 8.74
CA HIS A 75 -8.40 0.58 8.10
C HIS A 75 -9.79 0.00 8.06
N THR A 76 -10.70 0.52 8.87
CA THR A 76 -12.09 0.02 8.96
C THR A 76 -13.05 0.91 8.19
N LYS A 77 -13.96 0.28 7.46
CA LYS A 77 -15.13 0.89 6.82
C LYS A 77 -16.37 0.16 7.29
N ILE A 78 -17.32 0.88 7.89
CA ILE A 78 -18.62 0.32 8.25
C ILE A 78 -19.46 0.21 6.98
N VAL A 79 -20.06 -0.96 6.78
CA VAL A 79 -20.95 -1.28 5.67
C VAL A 79 -22.23 -1.93 6.19
N SER A 80 -23.31 -1.91 5.42
CA SER A 80 -24.53 -2.63 5.80
C SER A 80 -24.32 -4.14 5.73
N GLY A 81 -24.69 -4.87 6.76
CA GLY A 81 -24.59 -6.33 6.76
C GLY A 81 -24.24 -6.92 8.13
N ASN A 82 -24.04 -8.22 8.14
CA ASN A 82 -23.70 -9.01 9.31
C ASN A 82 -22.42 -9.82 9.13
N GLN A 83 -21.57 -9.41 8.19
CA GLN A 83 -20.30 -10.06 7.89
C GLN A 83 -19.15 -9.08 8.05
N ILE A 84 -17.98 -9.60 8.29
CA ILE A 84 -16.71 -8.86 8.25
C ILE A 84 -15.91 -9.39 7.07
N LYS A 85 -15.55 -8.51 6.13
CA LYS A 85 -14.60 -8.84 5.07
C LYS A 85 -13.26 -8.20 5.39
N ILE A 86 -12.23 -9.02 5.48
CA ILE A 86 -10.87 -8.60 5.80
C ILE A 86 -9.99 -8.85 4.57
N THR A 87 -9.29 -7.81 4.12
CA THR A 87 -8.19 -7.95 3.16
C THR A 87 -6.90 -7.60 3.88
N ALA A 88 -6.03 -8.58 4.04
CA ALA A 88 -4.76 -8.44 4.76
C ALA A 88 -3.57 -8.60 3.82
N GLY A 89 -2.54 -7.79 4.05
CA GLY A 89 -1.29 -7.90 3.32
C GLY A 89 -0.11 -7.38 4.13
N GLY A 90 1.07 -7.88 3.79
CA GLY A 90 2.30 -7.38 4.37
C GLY A 90 2.88 -6.26 3.52
N LYS A 91 2.98 -5.05 4.06
CA LYS A 91 3.57 -3.90 3.37
C LYS A 91 5.05 -3.73 3.73
N GLY A 92 5.90 -3.81 2.72
CA GLY A 92 7.34 -3.63 2.89
C GLY A 92 7.74 -2.18 3.17
N PHE A 93 8.54 -1.94 4.22
CA PHE A 93 8.93 -0.58 4.61
C PHE A 93 9.97 0.04 3.68
N GLY A 94 10.80 -0.73 3.00
CA GLY A 94 11.71 -0.20 1.98
C GLY A 94 10.98 0.54 0.87
N SER A 95 9.88 -0.04 0.38
CA SER A 95 9.03 0.61 -0.61
C SER A 95 8.08 1.65 0.01
N GLU A 96 7.65 1.46 1.27
CA GLU A 96 6.83 2.44 1.99
C GLU A 96 7.54 3.78 2.13
N ASN A 97 8.83 3.76 2.44
CA ASN A 97 9.66 4.96 2.60
C ASN A 97 9.78 5.79 1.31
N MET A 98 9.48 5.21 0.16
CA MET A 98 9.52 5.90 -1.14
C MET A 98 8.18 6.53 -1.52
N SER A 99 7.16 6.34 -0.69
CA SER A 99 5.82 6.88 -0.93
C SER A 99 5.77 8.37 -0.63
N GLN A 100 4.96 9.11 -1.38
CA GLN A 100 4.82 10.56 -1.23
C GLN A 100 3.36 10.98 -1.30
N ILE A 101 3.07 12.13 -0.69
CA ILE A 101 1.77 12.81 -0.79
C ILE A 101 1.99 14.29 -1.04
N LYS A 102 1.11 14.87 -1.86
CA LYS A 102 1.15 16.30 -2.18
C LYS A 102 -0.26 16.88 -2.30
N MET A 103 -0.46 18.04 -1.71
CA MET A 103 -1.67 18.82 -1.90
C MET A 103 -1.50 19.64 -3.17
N LEU A 104 -2.02 19.16 -4.28
CA LEU A 104 -2.01 19.91 -5.54
C LEU A 104 -3.15 20.93 -5.56
N THR A 105 -2.98 21.99 -6.32
CA THR A 105 -4.08 22.90 -6.66
C THR A 105 -4.86 22.37 -7.86
N PRO A 106 -6.18 22.55 -7.94
CA PRO A 106 -6.98 22.14 -9.09
C PRO A 106 -6.47 22.67 -10.44
N SER A 107 -5.83 23.82 -10.45
CA SER A 107 -5.23 24.43 -11.65
C SER A 107 -4.09 23.62 -12.28
N LYS A 108 -3.48 22.71 -11.52
CA LYS A 108 -2.47 21.78 -12.05
C LYS A 108 -3.05 20.72 -12.99
N GLY A 109 -4.36 20.46 -12.87
CA GLY A 109 -5.06 19.52 -13.73
C GLY A 109 -4.45 18.12 -13.74
N ILE A 110 -4.80 17.35 -14.75
CA ILE A 110 -4.32 15.98 -14.91
C ILE A 110 -2.80 15.91 -15.14
N GLU A 111 -2.24 16.88 -15.84
CA GLU A 111 -0.79 16.90 -16.10
C GLU A 111 0.02 17.07 -14.80
N GLY A 112 -0.46 17.90 -13.86
CA GLY A 112 0.17 18.01 -12.56
C GLY A 112 0.10 16.73 -11.74
N VAL A 113 -0.99 15.96 -11.88
CA VAL A 113 -1.13 14.63 -11.25
C VAL A 113 -0.14 13.65 -11.86
N LYS A 114 -0.09 13.52 -13.19
CA LYS A 114 0.85 12.66 -13.91
C LYS A 114 2.30 12.97 -13.52
N GLN A 115 2.67 14.23 -13.58
CA GLN A 115 4.03 14.66 -13.25
C GLN A 115 4.42 14.28 -11.82
N PHE A 116 3.52 14.52 -10.84
CA PHE A 116 3.81 14.16 -9.46
C PHE A 116 3.98 12.66 -9.25
N ILE A 117 3.19 11.83 -9.95
CA ILE A 117 3.31 10.36 -9.88
C ILE A 117 4.65 9.92 -10.48
N LEU A 118 4.99 10.42 -11.68
CA LEU A 118 6.22 10.08 -12.37
C LEU A 118 7.47 10.54 -11.58
N ASP A 119 7.44 11.76 -11.03
CA ASP A 119 8.52 12.28 -10.18
C ASP A 119 8.73 11.42 -8.94
N THR A 120 7.64 10.99 -8.30
CA THR A 120 7.70 10.11 -7.11
C THR A 120 8.37 8.78 -7.45
N VAL A 121 7.99 8.14 -8.55
CA VAL A 121 8.58 6.87 -8.99
C VAL A 121 10.04 7.07 -9.40
N PHE A 122 10.35 8.15 -10.09
CA PHE A 122 11.73 8.46 -10.49
C PHE A 122 12.65 8.67 -9.29
N GLN A 123 12.20 9.43 -8.28
CA GLN A 123 12.94 9.64 -7.03
C GLN A 123 13.09 8.36 -6.22
N ALA A 124 12.12 7.47 -6.26
CA ALA A 124 12.21 6.17 -5.62
C ALA A 124 13.31 5.30 -6.25
N GLY A 125 13.47 5.35 -7.57
CA GLY A 125 14.47 4.61 -8.30
C GLY A 125 14.49 3.10 -7.99
N PRO A 126 15.65 2.52 -7.72
CA PRO A 126 15.78 1.10 -7.40
C PRO A 126 15.42 0.73 -5.94
N ASN A 127 15.23 1.72 -5.05
CA ASN A 127 15.06 1.49 -3.61
C ASN A 127 13.85 0.62 -3.23
N PRO A 128 12.69 0.71 -3.92
CA PRO A 128 11.52 -0.11 -3.61
C PRO A 128 11.59 -1.55 -4.11
N CYS A 129 12.72 -2.02 -4.60
CA CYS A 129 12.91 -3.35 -5.19
C CYS A 129 11.95 -3.59 -6.37
N PRO A 130 12.13 -2.91 -7.50
CA PRO A 130 11.32 -3.12 -8.69
C PRO A 130 11.43 -4.56 -9.25
N PRO A 131 10.45 -5.03 -10.04
CA PRO A 131 9.33 -4.25 -10.57
C PRO A 131 8.30 -3.94 -9.47
N MET A 132 7.80 -2.71 -9.46
CA MET A 132 6.94 -2.23 -8.38
C MET A 132 5.45 -2.25 -8.76
N VAL A 133 4.58 -2.21 -7.74
CA VAL A 133 3.17 -1.84 -7.87
C VAL A 133 3.02 -0.43 -7.33
N VAL A 134 2.44 0.45 -8.14
CA VAL A 134 2.22 1.86 -7.79
C VAL A 134 0.74 2.06 -7.49
N GLY A 135 0.42 2.34 -6.23
CA GLY A 135 -0.92 2.72 -5.82
C GLY A 135 -1.06 4.23 -5.74
N VAL A 136 -2.07 4.77 -6.37
CA VAL A 136 -2.34 6.20 -6.39
C VAL A 136 -3.69 6.48 -5.74
N GLY A 137 -3.72 7.46 -4.85
CA GLY A 137 -4.95 7.96 -4.24
C GLY A 137 -5.17 9.42 -4.61
N ILE A 138 -6.32 9.74 -5.16
CA ILE A 138 -6.66 11.09 -5.61
C ILE A 138 -7.94 11.56 -4.95
N GLY A 139 -7.91 12.74 -4.35
CA GLY A 139 -9.07 13.34 -3.74
C GLY A 139 -9.26 13.01 -2.26
N GLY A 140 -10.41 13.38 -1.70
CA GLY A 140 -10.67 13.37 -0.28
C GLY A 140 -9.89 14.48 0.45
N THR A 141 -9.29 14.13 1.56
CA THR A 141 -8.39 14.94 2.40
C THR A 141 -6.98 14.34 2.38
N PHE A 142 -6.04 14.97 3.08
CA PHE A 142 -4.66 14.52 3.17
C PHE A 142 -4.56 13.03 3.54
N GLU A 143 -5.14 12.64 4.66
CA GLU A 143 -5.12 11.25 5.15
C GLU A 143 -5.91 10.31 4.25
N ARG A 144 -7.01 10.80 3.65
CA ARG A 144 -7.83 9.98 2.75
C ARG A 144 -7.10 9.62 1.47
N ALA A 145 -6.41 10.56 0.85
CA ALA A 145 -5.57 10.30 -0.32
C ALA A 145 -4.48 9.26 -0.02
N ALA A 146 -3.81 9.37 1.14
CA ALA A 146 -2.82 8.40 1.57
C ALA A 146 -3.42 6.99 1.78
N GLN A 147 -4.61 6.91 2.39
CA GLN A 147 -5.33 5.64 2.58
C GLN A 147 -5.74 5.02 1.24
N LEU A 148 -6.24 5.83 0.31
CA LEU A 148 -6.62 5.37 -1.04
C LEU A 148 -5.41 4.83 -1.80
N ALA A 149 -4.28 5.54 -1.77
CA ALA A 149 -3.04 5.09 -2.40
C ALA A 149 -2.57 3.74 -1.83
N LYS A 150 -2.67 3.57 -0.51
CA LYS A 150 -2.36 2.30 0.15
C LYS A 150 -3.32 1.20 -0.30
N LYS A 151 -4.63 1.47 -0.31
CA LYS A 151 -5.66 0.53 -0.77
C LYS A 151 -5.42 0.11 -2.23
N ALA A 152 -5.06 1.04 -3.09
CA ALA A 152 -4.77 0.79 -4.50
C ALA A 152 -3.65 -0.26 -4.69
N THR A 153 -2.67 -0.33 -3.79
CA THR A 153 -1.63 -1.39 -3.86
C THR A 153 -2.13 -2.79 -3.51
N PHE A 154 -3.36 -2.91 -2.99
CA PHE A 154 -4.03 -4.19 -2.68
C PHE A 154 -5.01 -4.63 -3.77
N ARG A 155 -5.20 -3.81 -4.79
CA ARG A 155 -6.02 -4.20 -5.95
C ARG A 155 -5.24 -5.20 -6.81
N PRO A 156 -5.90 -6.24 -7.38
CA PRO A 156 -5.25 -7.14 -8.33
C PRO A 156 -4.65 -6.37 -9.50
N ILE A 157 -3.45 -6.73 -9.91
CA ILE A 157 -2.71 -6.03 -10.98
C ILE A 157 -3.33 -6.19 -12.37
N ASP A 158 -4.13 -7.22 -12.55
CA ASP A 158 -4.90 -7.51 -13.77
C ASP A 158 -6.30 -6.88 -13.77
N SER A 159 -6.70 -6.23 -12.67
CA SER A 159 -7.96 -5.50 -12.62
C SER A 159 -7.83 -4.13 -13.29
N LYS A 160 -8.89 -3.67 -13.92
CA LYS A 160 -9.02 -2.31 -14.47
C LYS A 160 -9.86 -1.44 -13.56
N ASN A 161 -9.64 -0.14 -13.61
CA ASN A 161 -10.52 0.83 -12.95
C ASN A 161 -11.91 0.80 -13.61
N GLU A 162 -12.96 0.95 -12.81
CA GLU A 162 -14.35 0.98 -13.32
C GLU A 162 -14.64 2.23 -14.16
N ASP A 163 -13.94 3.35 -13.90
CA ASP A 163 -13.99 4.55 -14.73
C ASP A 163 -12.93 4.44 -15.83
N GLU A 164 -13.37 4.39 -17.08
CA GLU A 164 -12.51 4.25 -18.25
C GLU A 164 -11.41 5.31 -18.35
N ARG A 165 -11.67 6.54 -17.87
CA ARG A 165 -10.68 7.64 -17.87
C ARG A 165 -9.52 7.31 -16.95
N TYR A 166 -9.79 6.74 -15.78
CA TYR A 166 -8.75 6.31 -14.86
C TYR A 166 -8.09 5.02 -15.33
N ALA A 167 -8.81 4.09 -15.96
CA ALA A 167 -8.22 2.91 -16.55
C ALA A 167 -7.20 3.27 -17.65
N GLN A 168 -7.51 4.23 -18.51
CA GLN A 168 -6.58 4.75 -19.52
C GLN A 168 -5.37 5.43 -18.88
N LEU A 169 -5.59 6.21 -17.81
CA LEU A 169 -4.51 6.86 -17.07
C LEU A 169 -3.59 5.85 -16.38
N GLU A 170 -4.12 4.75 -15.83
CA GLU A 170 -3.33 3.64 -15.27
C GLU A 170 -2.40 3.03 -16.34
N ASP A 171 -2.92 2.75 -17.53
CA ASP A 171 -2.14 2.16 -18.64
C ASP A 171 -1.08 3.15 -19.18
N GLU A 172 -1.43 4.43 -19.30
CA GLU A 172 -0.50 5.49 -19.71
C GLU A 172 0.65 5.63 -18.71
N LEU A 173 0.34 5.76 -17.42
CA LEU A 173 1.34 5.88 -16.37
C LEU A 173 2.25 4.65 -16.29
N LEU A 174 1.69 3.46 -16.42
CA LEU A 174 2.48 2.22 -16.45
C LEU A 174 3.49 2.23 -17.60
N THR A 175 3.06 2.70 -18.78
CA THR A 175 3.91 2.83 -19.96
C THR A 175 5.06 3.82 -19.72
N GLU A 176 4.74 5.02 -19.20
CA GLU A 176 5.75 6.05 -18.93
C GLU A 176 6.73 5.63 -17.82
N ILE A 177 6.25 5.00 -16.76
CA ILE A 177 7.11 4.46 -15.68
C ILE A 177 8.08 3.41 -16.23
N ASN A 178 7.61 2.54 -17.13
CA ASN A 178 8.46 1.50 -17.70
C ASN A 178 9.54 2.06 -18.64
N LYS A 179 9.31 3.21 -19.27
CA LYS A 179 10.34 3.92 -20.04
C LYS A 179 11.49 4.46 -19.18
N MET A 180 11.31 4.59 -17.85
CA MET A 180 12.39 5.02 -16.95
C MET A 180 13.55 4.02 -16.89
N GLY A 181 13.31 2.76 -17.24
CA GLY A 181 14.36 1.77 -17.45
C GLY A 181 15.07 1.29 -16.19
N PHE A 182 14.52 1.48 -14.97
CA PHE A 182 15.16 0.95 -13.77
C PHE A 182 15.22 -0.59 -13.80
N GLY A 183 14.16 -1.23 -14.31
CA GLY A 183 14.12 -2.67 -14.49
C GLY A 183 14.11 -3.48 -13.19
N PRO A 184 14.04 -4.81 -13.29
CA PRO A 184 14.05 -5.70 -12.13
C PRO A 184 15.27 -5.47 -11.23
N ALA A 185 15.03 -5.35 -9.93
CA ALA A 185 16.05 -5.07 -8.91
C ALA A 185 16.87 -3.78 -9.13
N GLY A 186 16.44 -2.90 -10.05
CA GLY A 186 17.19 -1.69 -10.40
C GLY A 186 18.43 -1.94 -11.28
N LEU A 187 18.49 -3.09 -11.93
CA LEU A 187 19.64 -3.51 -12.76
C LEU A 187 19.48 -3.12 -14.26
N GLY A 188 18.50 -2.32 -14.55
CA GLY A 188 18.14 -1.93 -15.92
C GLY A 188 17.12 -2.86 -16.57
N GLY A 189 16.44 -2.37 -17.59
CA GLY A 189 15.44 -3.12 -18.37
C GLY A 189 14.08 -2.46 -18.39
N ASN A 190 13.15 -3.05 -19.13
CA ASN A 190 11.88 -2.44 -19.50
C ASN A 190 10.75 -2.60 -18.46
N THR A 191 10.97 -3.35 -17.39
CA THR A 191 9.94 -3.63 -16.38
C THR A 191 10.30 -2.96 -15.04
N THR A 192 10.01 -1.68 -14.94
CA THR A 192 10.15 -0.89 -13.70
C THR A 192 8.95 -1.09 -12.78
N ALA A 193 7.74 -1.15 -13.34
CA ALA A 193 6.51 -1.47 -12.64
C ALA A 193 5.72 -2.56 -13.36
N ILE A 194 4.92 -3.32 -12.61
CA ILE A 194 4.00 -4.36 -13.10
C ILE A 194 2.55 -3.92 -13.02
N GLY A 195 2.25 -2.82 -12.36
CA GLY A 195 0.91 -2.25 -12.29
C GLY A 195 0.90 -0.85 -11.68
N VAL A 196 -0.04 -0.05 -12.17
CA VAL A 196 -0.44 1.23 -11.58
C VAL A 196 -1.92 1.14 -11.31
N ASN A 197 -2.34 1.36 -10.08
CA ASN A 197 -3.74 1.33 -9.67
C ASN A 197 -4.13 2.67 -9.07
N ILE A 198 -5.27 3.23 -9.47
CA ILE A 198 -5.77 4.53 -9.02
C ILE A 198 -7.08 4.34 -8.26
N GLU A 199 -7.15 4.85 -7.05
CA GLU A 199 -8.37 4.96 -6.26
C GLU A 199 -8.71 6.44 -6.06
N THR A 200 -10.00 6.77 -6.14
CA THR A 200 -10.43 8.17 -6.06
C THR A 200 -11.48 8.40 -4.97
N SER A 201 -11.63 9.62 -4.56
CA SER A 201 -12.69 10.07 -3.64
C SER A 201 -13.11 11.50 -3.99
N PRO A 202 -14.38 11.86 -3.82
CA PRO A 202 -14.78 13.27 -3.88
C PRO A 202 -13.90 14.15 -2.98
N THR A 203 -13.61 15.35 -3.44
CA THR A 203 -12.76 16.29 -2.72
C THR A 203 -13.36 17.69 -2.70
N HIS A 204 -12.85 18.56 -1.81
CA HIS A 204 -13.24 19.95 -1.78
C HIS A 204 -12.76 20.68 -3.05
N ILE A 205 -13.59 21.58 -3.59
CA ILE A 205 -13.33 22.26 -4.87
C ILE A 205 -11.99 23.03 -4.91
N ALA A 206 -11.49 23.45 -3.76
CA ALA A 206 -10.24 24.21 -3.65
C ALA A 206 -8.97 23.35 -3.56
N GLY A 207 -9.09 22.01 -3.50
CA GLY A 207 -7.96 21.12 -3.30
C GLY A 207 -7.98 19.91 -4.22
N MET A 208 -6.79 19.36 -4.46
CA MET A 208 -6.61 18.12 -5.20
C MET A 208 -5.44 17.34 -4.57
N PRO A 209 -5.69 16.68 -3.42
CA PRO A 209 -4.67 15.84 -2.80
C PRO A 209 -4.37 14.63 -3.67
N VAL A 210 -3.09 14.33 -3.83
CA VAL A 210 -2.59 13.16 -4.56
C VAL A 210 -1.55 12.46 -3.71
N ALA A 211 -1.74 11.17 -3.48
CA ALA A 211 -0.78 10.32 -2.80
C ALA A 211 -0.32 9.20 -3.72
N VAL A 212 0.95 8.85 -3.61
CA VAL A 212 1.57 7.73 -4.32
C VAL A 212 2.17 6.79 -3.30
N ASN A 213 1.65 5.58 -3.21
CA ASN A 213 2.19 4.54 -2.35
C ASN A 213 2.88 3.48 -3.22
N ILE A 214 4.16 3.24 -2.96
CA ILE A 214 4.94 2.29 -3.74
C ILE A 214 5.03 0.96 -2.99
N CYS A 215 4.72 -0.13 -3.68
CA CYS A 215 4.89 -1.48 -3.17
C CYS A 215 5.90 -2.25 -4.04
N CYS A 216 6.78 -3.04 -3.42
CA CYS A 216 7.72 -3.88 -4.15
C CYS A 216 7.00 -5.03 -4.86
N HIS A 217 7.71 -5.73 -5.76
CA HIS A 217 7.20 -6.87 -6.54
C HIS A 217 6.55 -7.98 -5.70
N ALA A 218 6.91 -8.10 -4.44
CA ALA A 218 6.33 -9.10 -3.55
C ALA A 218 5.01 -8.61 -2.89
N ALA A 219 4.19 -7.88 -3.63
CA ALA A 219 2.85 -7.45 -3.22
C ALA A 219 1.94 -8.67 -3.07
N ARG A 220 1.76 -9.13 -1.83
CA ARG A 220 0.91 -10.29 -1.51
C ARG A 220 -0.17 -9.88 -0.53
N HIS A 221 -1.38 -10.22 -0.86
CA HIS A 221 -2.54 -10.02 -0.01
C HIS A 221 -3.50 -11.21 -0.13
N ALA A 222 -4.35 -11.36 0.87
CA ALA A 222 -5.41 -12.34 0.89
C ALA A 222 -6.66 -11.73 1.50
N SER A 223 -7.83 -12.20 1.09
CA SER A 223 -9.11 -11.76 1.62
C SER A 223 -9.89 -12.95 2.19
N ALA A 224 -10.61 -12.68 3.28
CA ALA A 224 -11.54 -13.62 3.89
C ALA A 224 -12.81 -12.88 4.31
N THR A 225 -13.92 -13.59 4.31
CA THR A 225 -15.21 -13.10 4.85
C THR A 225 -15.63 -14.03 5.98
N ILE A 226 -16.03 -13.43 7.08
CA ILE A 226 -16.46 -14.10 8.33
C ILE A 226 -17.90 -13.73 8.60
#